data_c17f2b5935c03b6714d13baf8399e215
#
_entry.id   c17f2b5935c03b6714d13baf8399e215
#
_cell.length_a   1.000
_cell.length_b   1.000
_cell.length_c   1.000
_cell.angle_alpha   90.00
_cell.angle_beta   90.00
_cell.angle_gamma   90.00
#
_symmetry.space_group_name_H-M   'P 1'
#
loop_
_entity.id
_entity.type
_entity.pdbx_description
1 polymer ?
#
loop_
_entity_poly.entity_id
_entity_poly.type
_entity_poly.pdbx_seq_one_letter_code
_entity_poly.pdbx_strand_id
1 'polypeptide(L)'
;YGTIFGDIAGSTYEFRACKNYKFTTVPEKSHFTDDTTMTLAVASWLMEDPNSLEVLVKEMQFFGNRYPKAGYGGMFRKWLVDKNPKPYNSFGNGSAMRVSPCAWFAKTLHEAETLAEASAIVTHNHPEGIKGAQAVAAAIYMARTGSSKELIKDYIETAYGYNLSRTIQEIKDSGYDFDSTCQGSVPESIIA
;
A
#
# COMPACT_ATOMS: atom_id res chain seq x y z
N TYR A 1 0.30 -13.65 -0.93
CA TYR A 1 -0.68 -14.17 0.07
C TYR A 1 -0.69 -13.31 1.34
N GLY A 2 0.48 -12.89 1.89
CA GLY A 2 0.57 -12.10 3.14
C GLY A 2 -0.25 -10.81 3.11
N THR A 3 -0.17 -10.03 2.02
CA THR A 3 -0.93 -8.79 1.84
C THR A 3 -2.45 -9.03 1.88
N ILE A 4 -2.92 -10.05 1.15
CA ILE A 4 -4.35 -10.41 1.12
C ILE A 4 -4.83 -10.89 2.50
N PHE A 5 -4.00 -11.71 3.18
CA PHE A 5 -4.31 -12.15 4.53
C PHE A 5 -4.36 -10.98 5.52
N GLY A 6 -3.40 -10.04 5.41
CA GLY A 6 -3.34 -8.84 6.24
C GLY A 6 -4.59 -7.95 6.07
N ASP A 7 -5.01 -7.72 4.82
CA ASP A 7 -6.24 -6.99 4.50
C ASP A 7 -7.48 -7.66 5.14
N ILE A 8 -7.67 -8.96 4.91
CA ILE A 8 -8.81 -9.70 5.48
C ILE A 8 -8.78 -9.68 7.00
N ALA A 9 -7.62 -9.89 7.62
CA ALA A 9 -7.47 -9.86 9.07
C ALA A 9 -7.72 -8.45 9.65
N GLY A 10 -7.25 -7.40 8.96
CA GLY A 10 -7.39 -6.00 9.35
C GLY A 10 -8.78 -5.42 9.12
N SER A 11 -9.53 -5.92 8.13
CA SER A 11 -10.76 -5.30 7.63
C SER A 11 -11.83 -4.96 8.68
N THR A 12 -11.94 -5.75 9.73
CA THR A 12 -12.91 -5.50 10.82
C THR A 12 -12.41 -4.48 11.85
N TYR A 13 -11.12 -4.16 11.82
CA TYR A 13 -10.45 -3.26 12.76
C TYR A 13 -10.09 -1.90 12.16
N GLU A 14 -10.21 -1.73 10.85
CA GLU A 14 -9.84 -0.52 10.11
C GLU A 14 -10.45 0.77 10.71
N PHE A 15 -11.76 0.75 11.01
CA PHE A 15 -12.47 1.87 11.61
C PHE A 15 -12.82 1.65 13.09
N ARG A 16 -12.25 0.63 13.73
CA ARG A 16 -12.45 0.26 15.12
C ARG A 16 -11.16 -0.25 15.71
N ALA A 17 -10.18 0.65 15.85
CA ALA A 17 -8.83 0.30 16.29
C ALA A 17 -8.84 -0.63 17.50
N CYS A 18 -8.25 -1.81 17.36
CA CYS A 18 -8.04 -2.77 18.42
C CYS A 18 -6.61 -2.62 18.96
N LYS A 19 -6.46 -2.00 20.12
CA LYS A 19 -5.15 -1.79 20.77
C LYS A 19 -4.75 -2.93 21.71
N ASN A 20 -5.49 -4.04 21.70
CA ASN A 20 -5.21 -5.22 22.52
C ASN A 20 -4.50 -6.27 21.65
N TYR A 21 -3.38 -6.82 22.15
CA TYR A 21 -2.69 -7.94 21.47
C TYR A 21 -3.49 -9.26 21.47
N LYS A 22 -4.46 -9.41 22.39
CA LYS A 22 -5.38 -10.55 22.39
C LYS A 22 -6.63 -10.21 21.59
N PHE A 23 -6.54 -10.34 20.27
CA PHE A 23 -7.66 -10.12 19.36
C PHE A 23 -7.87 -11.35 18.47
N THR A 24 -9.06 -11.48 17.91
CA THR A 24 -9.37 -12.54 16.93
C THR A 24 -8.80 -12.12 15.58
N THR A 25 -7.82 -12.85 15.06
CA THR A 25 -7.12 -12.51 13.83
C THR A 25 -8.05 -12.42 12.61
N VAL A 26 -8.99 -13.35 12.48
CA VAL A 26 -9.98 -13.36 11.40
C VAL A 26 -11.37 -13.56 12.03
N PRO A 27 -12.04 -12.47 12.46
CA PRO A 27 -13.45 -12.54 12.91
C PRO A 27 -14.39 -12.96 11.78
N GLU A 28 -15.59 -13.42 12.12
CA GLU A 28 -16.61 -13.89 11.15
C GLU A 28 -16.97 -12.83 10.07
N LYS A 29 -16.85 -11.54 10.39
CA LYS A 29 -17.15 -10.44 9.48
C LYS A 29 -15.96 -9.99 8.64
N SER A 30 -14.81 -10.65 8.77
CA SER A 30 -13.63 -10.33 7.95
C SER A 30 -13.92 -10.54 6.47
N HIS A 31 -13.46 -9.62 5.65
CA HIS A 31 -13.64 -9.64 4.20
C HIS A 31 -12.44 -8.93 3.55
N PHE A 32 -12.24 -9.15 2.26
CA PHE A 32 -11.25 -8.38 1.52
C PHE A 32 -11.77 -6.96 1.21
N THR A 33 -10.84 -6.02 1.07
CA THR A 33 -11.14 -4.62 0.79
C THR A 33 -10.51 -4.15 -0.54
N ASP A 34 -10.43 -2.85 -0.73
CA ASP A 34 -9.72 -2.25 -1.87
C ASP A 34 -8.21 -2.52 -1.82
N ASP A 35 -7.62 -2.78 -0.66
CA ASP A 35 -6.22 -3.24 -0.53
C ASP A 35 -5.97 -4.50 -1.37
N THR A 36 -6.76 -5.55 -1.16
CA THR A 36 -6.68 -6.79 -1.96
C THR A 36 -7.00 -6.52 -3.43
N THR A 37 -8.08 -5.79 -3.69
CA THR A 37 -8.56 -5.57 -5.06
C THR A 37 -7.52 -4.83 -5.90
N MET A 38 -6.91 -3.78 -5.36
CA MET A 38 -5.89 -3.00 -6.06
C MET A 38 -4.52 -3.70 -6.09
N THR A 39 -4.19 -4.51 -5.09
CA THR A 39 -3.02 -5.39 -5.13
C THR A 39 -3.13 -6.38 -6.30
N LEU A 40 -4.29 -6.98 -6.52
CA LEU A 40 -4.53 -7.88 -7.67
C LEU A 40 -4.46 -7.13 -9.00
N ALA A 41 -4.97 -5.90 -9.08
CA ALA A 41 -4.88 -5.08 -10.28
C ALA A 41 -3.41 -4.76 -10.65
N VAL A 42 -2.59 -4.40 -9.67
CA VAL A 42 -1.15 -4.17 -9.88
C VAL A 42 -0.43 -5.47 -10.27
N ALA A 43 -0.76 -6.60 -9.66
CA ALA A 43 -0.20 -7.89 -10.04
C ALA A 43 -0.57 -8.28 -11.49
N SER A 44 -1.83 -8.05 -11.91
CA SER A 44 -2.29 -8.29 -13.28
C SER A 44 -1.53 -7.43 -14.28
N TRP A 45 -1.39 -6.13 -14.01
CA TRP A 45 -0.59 -5.22 -14.82
C TRP A 45 0.83 -5.72 -15.04
N LEU A 46 1.53 -6.09 -13.95
CA LEU A 46 2.92 -6.56 -14.04
C LEU A 46 3.07 -7.85 -14.86
N MET A 47 2.05 -8.70 -14.88
CA MET A 47 2.04 -9.93 -15.68
C MET A 47 1.68 -9.68 -17.14
N GLU A 48 0.88 -8.65 -17.45
CA GLU A 48 0.46 -8.33 -18.81
C GLU A 48 1.51 -7.47 -19.53
N ASP A 49 1.79 -6.26 -19.02
CA ASP A 49 2.82 -5.35 -19.55
C ASP A 49 3.27 -4.33 -18.50
N PRO A 50 4.37 -4.57 -17.78
CA PRO A 50 4.87 -3.67 -16.73
C PRO A 50 5.35 -2.31 -17.24
N ASN A 51 5.51 -2.13 -18.56
CA ASN A 51 5.95 -0.88 -19.15
C ASN A 51 4.79 0.03 -19.58
N SER A 52 3.55 -0.47 -19.57
CA SER A 52 2.38 0.28 -20.02
C SER A 52 1.52 0.77 -18.86
N LEU A 53 1.51 2.10 -18.63
CA LEU A 53 0.59 2.72 -17.67
C LEU A 53 -0.88 2.64 -18.13
N GLU A 54 -1.13 2.50 -19.42
CA GLU A 54 -2.49 2.30 -19.95
C GLU A 54 -3.04 0.94 -19.51
N VAL A 55 -2.21 -0.11 -19.53
CA VAL A 55 -2.57 -1.43 -19.00
C VAL A 55 -2.84 -1.35 -17.50
N LEU A 56 -1.99 -0.67 -16.73
CA LEU A 56 -2.22 -0.46 -15.29
C LEU A 56 -3.58 0.20 -15.03
N VAL A 57 -3.88 1.30 -15.72
CA VAL A 57 -5.16 2.01 -15.57
C VAL A 57 -6.33 1.08 -15.89
N LYS A 58 -6.24 0.34 -17.00
CA LYS A 58 -7.26 -0.64 -17.43
C LYS A 58 -7.49 -1.70 -16.36
N GLU A 59 -6.42 -2.29 -15.81
CA GLU A 59 -6.52 -3.32 -14.79
C GLU A 59 -7.11 -2.77 -13.47
N MET A 60 -6.70 -1.59 -13.04
CA MET A 60 -7.28 -0.94 -11.86
C MET A 60 -8.77 -0.65 -12.04
N GLN A 61 -9.18 -0.15 -13.22
CA GLN A 61 -10.59 0.07 -13.51
C GLN A 61 -11.37 -1.25 -13.64
N PHE A 62 -10.79 -2.29 -14.24
CA PHE A 62 -11.42 -3.60 -14.35
C PHE A 62 -11.70 -4.20 -12.97
N PHE A 63 -10.69 -4.32 -12.13
CA PHE A 63 -10.86 -4.88 -10.78
C PHE A 63 -11.75 -3.99 -9.91
N GLY A 64 -11.56 -2.66 -9.97
CA GLY A 64 -12.35 -1.71 -9.19
C GLY A 64 -13.83 -1.74 -9.52
N ASN A 65 -14.19 -1.81 -10.79
CA ASN A 65 -15.60 -1.89 -11.23
C ASN A 65 -16.21 -3.27 -11.00
N ARG A 66 -15.39 -4.34 -10.96
CA ARG A 66 -15.87 -5.68 -10.61
C ARG A 66 -16.21 -5.79 -9.12
N TYR A 67 -15.54 -5.06 -8.27
CA TYR A 67 -15.76 -5.06 -6.82
C TYR A 67 -16.07 -3.65 -6.29
N PRO A 68 -17.19 -3.03 -6.71
CA PRO A 68 -17.45 -1.60 -6.47
C PRO A 68 -17.70 -1.25 -4.99
N LYS A 69 -17.87 -2.25 -4.13
CA LYS A 69 -18.12 -2.09 -2.68
C LYS A 69 -16.91 -2.41 -1.82
N ALA A 70 -15.71 -2.48 -2.41
CA ALA A 70 -14.50 -2.88 -1.69
C ALA A 70 -13.93 -1.82 -0.72
N GLY A 71 -14.51 -0.62 -0.61
CA GLY A 71 -14.06 0.37 0.38
C GLY A 71 -13.40 1.62 -0.20
N TYR A 72 -13.28 1.74 -1.51
CA TYR A 72 -12.56 2.84 -2.19
C TYR A 72 -12.87 4.24 -1.67
N GLY A 73 -11.84 5.07 -1.55
CA GLY A 73 -11.96 6.49 -1.27
C GLY A 73 -12.75 7.25 -2.35
N GLY A 74 -13.37 8.37 -1.97
CA GLY A 74 -14.30 9.10 -2.83
C GLY A 74 -13.71 9.59 -4.16
N MET A 75 -12.45 10.06 -4.17
CA MET A 75 -11.78 10.49 -5.39
C MET A 75 -11.46 9.29 -6.30
N PHE A 76 -11.00 8.19 -5.71
CA PHE A 76 -10.68 6.99 -6.46
C PHE A 76 -11.93 6.36 -7.09
N ARG A 77 -13.08 6.35 -6.40
CA ARG A 77 -14.36 5.90 -6.98
C ARG A 77 -14.77 6.67 -8.23
N LYS A 78 -14.54 7.99 -8.27
CA LYS A 78 -14.77 8.81 -9.46
C LYS A 78 -13.79 8.45 -10.57
N TRP A 79 -12.52 8.27 -10.24
CA TRP A 79 -11.46 7.89 -11.16
C TRP A 79 -11.72 6.51 -11.82
N LEU A 80 -12.26 5.54 -11.07
CA LEU A 80 -12.57 4.20 -11.57
C LEU A 80 -13.58 4.18 -12.71
N VAL A 81 -14.50 5.14 -12.78
CA VAL A 81 -15.56 5.20 -13.80
C VAL A 81 -15.30 6.27 -14.87
N ASP A 82 -14.21 7.01 -14.74
CA ASP A 82 -13.83 8.03 -15.72
C ASP A 82 -13.32 7.37 -17.00
N LYS A 83 -13.75 7.86 -18.15
CA LYS A 83 -13.30 7.36 -19.48
C LYS A 83 -11.90 7.84 -19.85
N ASN A 84 -11.40 8.89 -19.21
CA ASN A 84 -10.08 9.45 -19.42
C ASN A 84 -9.45 9.85 -18.06
N PRO A 85 -9.22 8.86 -17.18
CA PRO A 85 -8.84 9.11 -15.82
C PRO A 85 -7.46 9.79 -15.76
N LYS A 86 -7.37 10.81 -14.91
CA LYS A 86 -6.13 11.56 -14.68
C LYS A 86 -5.70 11.44 -13.22
N PRO A 87 -4.41 11.52 -12.94
CA PRO A 87 -3.93 11.64 -11.57
C PRO A 87 -4.57 12.86 -10.89
N TYR A 88 -4.85 12.72 -9.59
CA TYR A 88 -5.55 13.75 -8.82
C TYR A 88 -4.76 14.21 -7.58
N ASN A 89 -3.44 14.09 -7.65
CA ASN A 89 -2.49 14.59 -6.64
C ASN A 89 -2.77 14.08 -5.21
N SER A 90 -3.20 12.83 -5.09
CA SER A 90 -3.43 12.21 -3.79
C SER A 90 -2.10 11.92 -3.08
N PHE A 91 -2.09 12.13 -1.77
CA PHE A 91 -1.05 11.68 -0.82
C PHE A 91 -1.58 10.59 0.13
N GLY A 92 -2.75 10.05 -0.18
CA GLY A 92 -3.33 8.92 0.55
C GLY A 92 -2.48 7.64 0.45
N ASN A 93 -2.63 6.75 1.42
CA ASN A 93 -1.91 5.48 1.46
C ASN A 93 -2.38 4.44 0.43
N GLY A 94 -3.40 4.76 -0.37
CA GLY A 94 -3.88 3.93 -1.47
C GLY A 94 -2.83 3.63 -2.56
N SER A 95 -1.74 4.40 -2.66
CA SER A 95 -0.59 4.04 -3.48
C SER A 95 0.29 2.98 -2.80
N ALA A 96 0.48 3.08 -1.49
CA ALA A 96 1.37 2.20 -0.72
C ALA A 96 0.75 0.81 -0.46
N MET A 97 -0.56 0.74 -0.22
CA MET A 97 -1.27 -0.52 0.10
C MET A 97 -1.17 -1.57 -1.00
N ARG A 98 -1.03 -1.16 -2.26
CA ARG A 98 -1.11 -2.03 -3.45
C ARG A 98 0.21 -2.44 -4.07
N VAL A 99 1.36 -1.97 -3.55
CA VAL A 99 2.68 -2.11 -4.22
C VAL A 99 3.39 -3.44 -3.97
N SER A 100 2.89 -4.31 -3.10
CA SER A 100 3.58 -5.57 -2.80
C SER A 100 3.94 -6.38 -4.06
N PRO A 101 3.12 -6.46 -5.13
CA PRO A 101 3.50 -7.14 -6.36
C PRO A 101 4.73 -6.52 -7.04
N CYS A 102 4.91 -5.20 -7.00
CA CYS A 102 6.09 -4.53 -7.57
C CYS A 102 7.38 -5.06 -6.93
N ALA A 103 7.40 -5.14 -5.61
CA ALA A 103 8.53 -5.67 -4.86
C ALA A 103 8.80 -7.16 -5.11
N TRP A 104 7.78 -7.97 -5.41
CA TRP A 104 7.94 -9.39 -5.72
C TRP A 104 8.35 -9.65 -7.17
N PHE A 105 7.91 -8.82 -8.10
CA PHE A 105 8.24 -8.89 -9.52
C PHE A 105 9.68 -8.44 -9.80
N ALA A 106 10.13 -7.38 -9.12
CA ALA A 106 11.41 -6.72 -9.33
C ALA A 106 12.61 -7.65 -9.08
N LYS A 107 13.65 -7.49 -9.89
CA LYS A 107 14.94 -8.17 -9.76
C LYS A 107 15.97 -7.36 -8.97
N THR A 108 15.77 -6.05 -8.87
CA THR A 108 16.63 -5.12 -8.12
C THR A 108 15.78 -4.20 -7.23
N LEU A 109 16.41 -3.62 -6.21
CA LEU A 109 15.75 -2.64 -5.34
C LEU A 109 15.28 -1.43 -6.15
N HIS A 110 16.12 -0.90 -7.02
CA HIS A 110 15.77 0.22 -7.90
C HIS A 110 14.58 -0.10 -8.81
N GLU A 111 14.50 -1.31 -9.37
CA GLU A 111 13.34 -1.74 -10.15
C GLU A 111 12.07 -1.80 -9.31
N ALA A 112 12.15 -2.26 -8.05
CA ALA A 112 10.99 -2.27 -7.14
C ALA A 112 10.48 -0.85 -6.87
N GLU A 113 11.37 0.09 -6.64
CA GLU A 113 11.05 1.51 -6.44
C GLU A 113 10.46 2.16 -7.69
N THR A 114 11.03 1.88 -8.86
CA THR A 114 10.53 2.38 -10.16
C THR A 114 9.13 1.86 -10.48
N LEU A 115 8.87 0.58 -10.28
CA LEU A 115 7.55 -0.01 -10.48
C LEU A 115 6.52 0.51 -9.46
N ALA A 116 6.95 0.74 -8.22
CA ALA A 116 6.10 1.34 -7.19
C ALA A 116 5.70 2.78 -7.55
N GLU A 117 6.64 3.60 -8.01
CA GLU A 117 6.37 4.93 -8.55
C GLU A 117 5.39 4.87 -9.71
N ALA A 118 5.64 4.01 -10.71
CA ALA A 118 4.75 3.81 -11.85
C ALA A 118 3.32 3.43 -11.40
N SER A 119 3.20 2.56 -10.38
CA SER A 119 1.90 2.20 -9.84
C SER A 119 1.20 3.36 -9.11
N ALA A 120 1.97 4.29 -8.52
CA ALA A 120 1.42 5.42 -7.76
C ALA A 120 0.95 6.56 -8.68
N ILE A 121 1.77 6.95 -9.67
CA ILE A 121 1.59 8.20 -10.43
C ILE A 121 0.28 8.29 -11.21
N VAL A 122 -0.38 7.18 -11.51
CA VAL A 122 -1.68 7.18 -12.23
C VAL A 122 -2.84 7.74 -11.41
N THR A 123 -2.65 7.88 -10.09
CA THR A 123 -3.65 8.40 -9.13
C THR A 123 -3.02 9.32 -8.07
N HIS A 124 -1.93 8.85 -7.43
CA HIS A 124 -1.27 9.42 -6.26
C HIS A 124 0.08 10.06 -6.68
N ASN A 125 0.02 11.02 -7.60
CA ASN A 125 1.21 11.71 -8.12
C ASN A 125 1.72 12.85 -7.21
N HIS A 126 1.21 12.98 -5.99
CA HIS A 126 1.79 13.83 -4.96
C HIS A 126 3.12 13.21 -4.46
N PRO A 127 4.17 14.01 -4.15
CA PRO A 127 5.45 13.48 -3.67
C PRO A 127 5.33 12.51 -2.50
N GLU A 128 4.46 12.78 -1.51
CA GLU A 128 4.22 11.88 -0.38
C GLU A 128 3.52 10.57 -0.80
N GLY A 129 2.64 10.61 -1.81
CA GLY A 129 1.99 9.42 -2.34
C GLY A 129 2.99 8.50 -3.06
N ILE A 130 3.90 9.07 -3.86
CA ILE A 130 4.99 8.33 -4.53
C ILE A 130 5.96 7.78 -3.50
N LYS A 131 6.43 8.63 -2.58
CA LYS A 131 7.36 8.26 -1.51
C LYS A 131 6.85 7.07 -0.68
N GLY A 132 5.58 7.10 -0.27
CA GLY A 132 4.98 6.02 0.49
C GLY A 132 4.97 4.69 -0.26
N ALA A 133 4.61 4.71 -1.54
CA ALA A 133 4.64 3.53 -2.39
C ALA A 133 6.06 2.95 -2.55
N GLN A 134 7.04 3.80 -2.85
CA GLN A 134 8.44 3.40 -2.99
C GLN A 134 9.01 2.83 -1.69
N ALA A 135 8.74 3.48 -0.54
CA ALA A 135 9.21 3.02 0.77
C ALA A 135 8.68 1.62 1.12
N VAL A 136 7.39 1.37 0.91
CA VAL A 136 6.80 0.04 1.17
C VAL A 136 7.36 -1.01 0.21
N ALA A 137 7.50 -0.70 -1.08
CA ALA A 137 8.08 -1.63 -2.04
C ALA A 137 9.55 -1.95 -1.71
N ALA A 138 10.35 -0.94 -1.32
CA ALA A 138 11.72 -1.11 -0.90
C ALA A 138 11.83 -2.01 0.35
N ALA A 139 11.02 -1.74 1.37
CA ALA A 139 11.00 -2.56 2.59
C ALA A 139 10.66 -4.03 2.30
N ILE A 140 9.64 -4.28 1.46
CA ILE A 140 9.24 -5.64 1.05
C ILE A 140 10.36 -6.30 0.23
N TYR A 141 10.97 -5.58 -0.73
CA TYR A 141 12.05 -6.11 -1.55
C TYR A 141 13.25 -6.51 -0.68
N MET A 142 13.70 -5.64 0.21
CA MET A 142 14.81 -5.90 1.11
C MET A 142 14.52 -7.08 2.05
N ALA A 143 13.31 -7.15 2.62
CA ALA A 143 12.91 -8.26 3.47
C ALA A 143 12.94 -9.60 2.73
N ARG A 144 12.36 -9.68 1.51
CA ARG A 144 12.34 -10.92 0.73
C ARG A 144 13.71 -11.37 0.24
N THR A 145 14.65 -10.44 0.11
CA THR A 145 16.05 -10.73 -0.30
C THR A 145 17.00 -10.98 0.86
N GLY A 146 16.47 -11.00 2.11
CA GLY A 146 17.19 -11.42 3.30
C GLY A 146 17.92 -10.29 4.04
N SER A 147 17.59 -9.03 3.81
CA SER A 147 18.09 -7.91 4.61
C SER A 147 17.60 -8.01 6.05
N SER A 148 18.43 -7.61 7.02
CA SER A 148 18.01 -7.52 8.41
C SER A 148 17.01 -6.37 8.63
N LYS A 149 16.27 -6.42 9.74
CA LYS A 149 15.34 -5.34 10.12
C LYS A 149 16.07 -4.00 10.28
N GLU A 150 17.27 -4.01 10.82
CA GLU A 150 18.11 -2.83 11.01
C GLU A 150 18.48 -2.20 9.67
N LEU A 151 18.92 -3.01 8.69
CA LEU A 151 19.25 -2.52 7.35
C LEU A 151 18.03 -1.95 6.64
N ILE A 152 16.86 -2.58 6.77
CA ILE A 152 15.61 -2.06 6.20
C ILE A 152 15.27 -0.71 6.84
N LYS A 153 15.34 -0.63 8.17
CA LYS A 153 15.11 0.61 8.92
C LYS A 153 16.03 1.73 8.46
N ASP A 154 17.34 1.49 8.47
CA ASP A 154 18.36 2.48 8.07
C ASP A 154 18.14 2.97 6.65
N TYR A 155 17.81 2.07 5.73
CA TYR A 155 17.52 2.43 4.35
C TYR A 155 16.28 3.33 4.25
N ILE A 156 15.18 2.94 4.87
CA ILE A 156 13.92 3.71 4.83
C ILE A 156 14.07 5.08 5.48
N GLU A 157 14.77 5.17 6.61
CA GLU A 157 15.04 6.45 7.28
C GLU A 157 15.92 7.35 6.39
N THR A 158 16.97 6.79 5.77
CA THR A 158 17.92 7.57 4.96
C THR A 158 17.33 7.98 3.60
N ALA A 159 16.70 7.06 2.88
CA ALA A 159 16.23 7.30 1.52
C ALA A 159 14.92 8.09 1.48
N TYR A 160 14.03 7.86 2.45
CA TYR A 160 12.68 8.45 2.45
C TYR A 160 12.42 9.43 3.59
N GLY A 161 13.33 9.57 4.55
CA GLY A 161 13.19 10.52 5.66
C GLY A 161 12.06 10.17 6.64
N TYR A 162 11.58 8.93 6.67
CA TYR A 162 10.64 8.47 7.67
C TYR A 162 11.35 8.24 9.01
N ASN A 163 10.69 8.56 10.11
CA ASN A 163 11.20 8.26 11.45
C ASN A 163 10.66 6.91 11.90
N LEU A 164 11.53 5.89 11.93
CA LEU A 164 11.20 4.54 12.39
C LEU A 164 11.81 4.22 13.77
N SER A 165 12.23 5.24 14.54
CA SER A 165 12.86 5.04 15.85
C SER A 165 11.87 4.75 16.98
N ARG A 166 10.57 4.96 16.76
CA ARG A 166 9.52 4.71 17.75
C ARG A 166 9.22 3.22 17.90
N THR A 167 8.89 2.83 19.11
CA THR A 167 8.38 1.49 19.41
C THR A 167 6.85 1.41 19.17
N ILE A 168 6.34 0.20 18.97
CA ILE A 168 4.89 -0.04 18.89
C ILE A 168 4.17 0.47 20.16
N GLN A 169 4.81 0.38 21.33
CA GLN A 169 4.21 0.87 22.58
C GLN A 169 4.10 2.40 22.58
N GLU A 170 5.16 3.11 22.15
CA GLU A 170 5.12 4.58 22.02
C GLU A 170 4.07 5.05 21.03
N ILE A 171 3.91 4.34 19.90
CA ILE A 171 2.84 4.63 18.92
C ILE A 171 1.46 4.47 19.57
N LYS A 172 1.24 3.39 20.33
CA LYS A 172 -0.04 3.18 21.05
C LYS A 172 -0.30 4.26 22.09
N ASP A 173 0.72 4.64 22.84
CA ASP A 173 0.63 5.62 23.93
C ASP A 173 0.43 7.06 23.40
N SER A 174 0.90 7.34 22.17
CA SER A 174 0.65 8.62 21.49
C SER A 174 -0.81 8.83 21.08
N GLY A 175 -1.66 7.82 21.24
CA GLY A 175 -3.05 7.88 20.81
C GLY A 175 -3.24 7.68 19.30
N TYR A 176 -2.22 7.17 18.60
CA TYR A 176 -2.33 6.88 17.16
C TYR A 176 -3.59 6.09 16.85
N ASP A 177 -4.31 6.52 15.85
CA ASP A 177 -5.53 5.91 15.36
C ASP A 177 -5.48 5.85 13.82
N PHE A 178 -6.60 5.73 13.15
CA PHE A 178 -6.68 5.67 11.70
C PHE A 178 -6.11 6.92 11.03
N ASP A 179 -5.14 6.73 10.13
CA ASP A 179 -4.60 7.75 9.24
C ASP A 179 -4.55 7.22 7.80
N SER A 180 -5.22 7.90 6.89
CA SER A 180 -5.31 7.52 5.47
C SER A 180 -4.19 8.11 4.61
N THR A 181 -3.26 8.86 5.19
CA THR A 181 -2.14 9.46 4.45
C THR A 181 -0.92 8.54 4.42
N CYS A 182 -0.08 8.65 3.38
CA CYS A 182 1.19 7.92 3.33
C CYS A 182 2.11 8.30 4.49
N GLN A 183 2.27 9.59 4.76
CA GLN A 183 3.17 10.08 5.81
C GLN A 183 2.71 9.72 7.23
N GLY A 184 1.41 9.47 7.42
CA GLY A 184 0.86 9.13 8.74
C GLY A 184 0.68 7.62 8.96
N SER A 185 0.70 6.79 7.92
CA SER A 185 0.44 5.34 8.05
C SER A 185 1.61 4.46 7.62
N VAL A 186 2.39 4.87 6.62
CA VAL A 186 3.50 4.05 6.10
C VAL A 186 4.59 3.81 7.15
N PRO A 187 5.13 4.84 7.86
CA PRO A 187 6.14 4.60 8.89
C PRO A 187 5.63 3.68 10.00
N GLU A 188 4.39 3.86 10.46
CA GLU A 188 3.77 3.03 11.49
C GLU A 188 3.66 1.56 11.06
N SER A 189 3.30 1.33 9.80
CA SER A 189 3.18 -0.01 9.22
C SER A 189 4.54 -0.71 9.06
N ILE A 190 5.61 0.05 8.79
CA ILE A 190 6.97 -0.51 8.68
C ILE A 190 7.56 -0.82 10.06
N ILE A 191 7.23 -0.03 11.09
CA ILE A 191 7.65 -0.26 12.48
C ILE A 191 7.00 -1.55 13.03
N ALA A 192 5.75 -1.85 12.68
CA ALA A 192 5.00 -3.00 13.17
C ALA A 192 5.50 -4.33 12.58
#